data_1b9f9deaa9afef3171584a4867b52d2d
#
_entry.id   1b9f9deaa9afef3171584a4867b52d2d
#
_cell.length_a   1.000
_cell.length_b   1.000
_cell.length_c   1.000
_cell.angle_alpha   90.00
_cell.angle_beta   90.00
_cell.angle_gamma   90.00
#
_symmetry.space_group_name_H-M   'P 1'
#
loop_
_entity.id
_entity.type
_entity.pdbx_description
1 polymer ?
#
loop_
_entity_poly.entity_id
_entity_poly.type
_entity_poly.pdbx_seq_one_letter_code
_entity_poly.pdbx_strand_id
1 'polypeptide(L)'
;MAMADHPAFFTVAPWGYRALTPWLVHALPVSNEARGFRYVTVGALTLAGGLLFLFLRRLGNGPWAALAGVAAFGLSPPVGQAIRNPFLAEPLGIALVLAFLLALEAGAGIAVLCLLAVLAALCKEGLLAILLPLVFFVHLEREGARRALLAAAIVAVPALVVAAGIPAWWTPHLAASLPRFEPWETAAAAVRAWRQWSLPMLLGGLTVVAALGALRRSARPILRRYGYLLAVTFAAPLAAASYTGEGGPGHFFAADVPRLLIYALPVLIALALVALDRVWPHMEVAPGTRPLPSSMRAAAAVLAGVAVVSPFLFLDRYRRLDLRGARDGPYVLGFVRETLRTAGRLDRGQAVFFAPETQRFAWGDSDPGDLGRMRWFLREGWGERAHYGTGEIVMEQGQAALILPCFRPRDLDLQLVTEPPPGATLAVAVNGRPVGETSPGAGRLVVPVPAALLFRGDNVVTLASSTGAGGARLRGFGLAPAR
;
A
#
# COMPACT_ATOMS: atom_id res chain seq x y z
N MET A 1 7.17 8.27 -5.60
CA MET A 1 7.94 9.49 -5.90
C MET A 1 8.75 9.32 -7.18
N ALA A 2 9.65 8.34 -7.34
CA ALA A 2 10.43 8.18 -8.59
C ALA A 2 9.55 8.16 -9.85
N MET A 3 8.41 7.44 -9.83
CA MET A 3 7.44 7.44 -10.93
C MET A 3 6.68 8.76 -11.11
N ALA A 4 6.62 9.62 -10.11
CA ALA A 4 6.02 10.95 -10.25
C ALA A 4 6.98 11.92 -10.95
N ASP A 5 8.26 11.78 -10.71
CA ASP A 5 9.31 12.55 -11.38
C ASP A 5 9.56 11.99 -12.81
N HIS A 6 9.62 10.66 -12.91
CA HIS A 6 9.85 9.94 -14.16
C HIS A 6 8.79 8.82 -14.35
N PRO A 7 7.67 9.07 -15.05
CA PRO A 7 6.53 8.13 -15.14
C PRO A 7 6.86 6.73 -15.64
N ALA A 8 7.91 6.56 -16.43
CA ALA A 8 8.37 5.27 -16.92
C ALA A 8 9.48 4.63 -16.04
N PHE A 9 9.78 5.20 -14.88
CA PHE A 9 10.71 4.65 -13.91
C PHE A 9 9.97 3.77 -12.93
N PHE A 10 9.77 2.50 -13.24
CA PHE A 10 9.09 1.56 -12.37
C PHE A 10 10.00 1.11 -11.23
N THR A 11 9.51 1.25 -9.99
CA THR A 11 10.19 0.80 -8.80
C THR A 11 9.83 -0.66 -8.49
N VAL A 12 10.51 -1.25 -7.49
CA VAL A 12 10.24 -2.62 -7.05
C VAL A 12 8.81 -2.83 -6.55
N ALA A 13 8.33 -4.06 -6.70
CA ALA A 13 7.03 -4.49 -6.21
C ALA A 13 6.86 -4.27 -4.69
N PRO A 14 5.63 -4.04 -4.20
CA PRO A 14 4.39 -3.88 -4.97
C PRO A 14 4.17 -2.45 -5.49
N TRP A 15 5.07 -1.52 -5.20
CA TRP A 15 4.91 -0.09 -5.47
C TRP A 15 4.92 0.23 -6.96
N GLY A 16 5.71 -0.50 -7.75
CA GLY A 16 5.84 -0.30 -9.18
C GLY A 16 4.56 -0.54 -9.98
N TYR A 17 3.60 -1.28 -9.43
CA TYR A 17 2.33 -1.58 -10.12
C TYR A 17 1.25 -0.52 -9.89
N ARG A 18 1.44 0.38 -8.91
CA ARG A 18 0.48 1.41 -8.52
C ARG A 18 0.75 2.72 -9.23
N ALA A 19 0.56 2.72 -10.54
CA ALA A 19 0.98 3.81 -11.41
C ALA A 19 0.08 5.05 -11.37
N LEU A 20 -1.22 4.90 -11.07
CA LEU A 20 -2.19 5.99 -11.21
C LEU A 20 -1.89 7.18 -10.31
N THR A 21 -1.60 6.96 -9.03
CA THR A 21 -1.31 8.07 -8.09
C THR A 21 -0.03 8.84 -8.49
N PRO A 22 1.11 8.18 -8.76
CA PRO A 22 2.31 8.86 -9.26
C PRO A 22 2.09 9.62 -10.57
N TRP A 23 1.33 9.06 -11.52
CA TRP A 23 1.05 9.72 -12.80
C TRP A 23 0.18 10.96 -12.64
N LEU A 24 -0.80 10.92 -11.72
CA LEU A 24 -1.58 12.12 -11.37
C LEU A 24 -0.68 13.21 -10.76
N VAL A 25 0.24 12.82 -9.88
CA VAL A 25 1.21 13.77 -9.30
C VAL A 25 2.10 14.37 -10.37
N HIS A 26 2.58 13.55 -11.33
CA HIS A 26 3.39 14.04 -12.45
C HIS A 26 2.64 15.07 -13.31
N ALA A 27 1.33 14.86 -13.50
CA ALA A 27 0.50 15.77 -14.29
C ALA A 27 0.21 17.12 -13.60
N LEU A 28 0.47 17.24 -12.30
CA LEU A 28 0.28 18.49 -11.58
C LEU A 28 1.43 19.46 -11.82
N PRO A 29 1.17 20.77 -11.99
CA PRO A 29 2.20 21.79 -12.15
C PRO A 29 2.85 22.16 -10.81
N VAL A 30 3.49 21.19 -10.16
CA VAL A 30 4.14 21.37 -8.86
C VAL A 30 5.63 21.11 -8.95
N SER A 31 6.41 21.96 -8.31
CA SER A 31 7.89 21.83 -8.30
C SER A 31 8.41 20.80 -7.29
N ASN A 32 7.53 20.19 -6.49
CA ASN A 32 7.88 19.26 -5.43
C ASN A 32 6.87 18.12 -5.38
N GLU A 33 7.33 16.91 -5.70
CA GLU A 33 6.49 15.70 -5.78
C GLU A 33 5.80 15.39 -4.43
N ALA A 34 6.45 15.63 -3.30
CA ALA A 34 5.85 15.42 -1.99
C ALA A 34 4.62 16.33 -1.75
N ARG A 35 4.67 17.57 -2.26
CA ARG A 35 3.49 18.46 -2.28
C ARG A 35 2.45 17.95 -3.24
N GLY A 36 2.85 17.46 -4.42
CA GLY A 36 1.95 16.85 -5.39
C GLY A 36 1.17 15.68 -4.79
N PHE A 37 1.86 14.76 -4.07
CA PHE A 37 1.20 13.67 -3.37
C PHE A 37 0.22 14.16 -2.30
N ARG A 38 0.54 15.21 -1.55
CA ARG A 38 -0.40 15.82 -0.59
C ARG A 38 -1.63 16.39 -1.28
N TYR A 39 -1.48 17.08 -2.41
CA TYR A 39 -2.60 17.62 -3.17
C TYR A 39 -3.49 16.53 -3.72
N VAL A 40 -2.92 15.47 -4.30
CA VAL A 40 -3.68 14.30 -4.76
C VAL A 40 -4.41 13.63 -3.60
N THR A 41 -3.75 13.45 -2.46
CA THR A 41 -4.36 12.85 -1.26
C THR A 41 -5.52 13.67 -0.74
N VAL A 42 -5.34 14.98 -0.53
CA VAL A 42 -6.40 15.86 -0.02
C VAL A 42 -7.54 15.95 -1.03
N GLY A 43 -7.22 16.12 -2.32
CA GLY A 43 -8.23 16.15 -3.38
C GLY A 43 -9.04 14.85 -3.47
N ALA A 44 -8.36 13.70 -3.39
CA ALA A 44 -9.01 12.40 -3.40
C ALA A 44 -9.90 12.17 -2.17
N LEU A 45 -9.46 12.56 -0.97
CA LEU A 45 -10.27 12.45 0.26
C LEU A 45 -11.46 13.40 0.24
N THR A 46 -11.30 14.61 -0.29
CA THR A 46 -12.40 15.57 -0.47
C THR A 46 -13.42 15.03 -1.47
N LEU A 47 -12.96 14.51 -2.60
CA LEU A 47 -13.81 13.82 -3.58
C LEU A 47 -14.53 12.64 -2.94
N ALA A 48 -13.82 11.79 -2.18
CA ALA A 48 -14.40 10.67 -1.46
C ALA A 48 -15.49 11.10 -0.47
N GLY A 49 -15.28 12.21 0.25
CA GLY A 49 -16.29 12.79 1.13
C GLY A 49 -17.55 13.24 0.38
N GLY A 50 -17.39 13.92 -0.76
CA GLY A 50 -18.50 14.30 -1.64
C GLY A 50 -19.25 13.10 -2.22
N LEU A 51 -18.51 12.09 -2.70
CA LEU A 51 -19.09 10.85 -3.22
C LEU A 51 -19.80 10.05 -2.12
N LEU A 52 -19.25 10.01 -0.91
CA LEU A 52 -19.91 9.40 0.25
C LEU A 52 -21.21 10.12 0.59
N PHE A 53 -21.22 11.44 0.58
CA PHE A 53 -22.46 12.20 0.77
C PHE A 53 -23.52 11.77 -0.23
N LEU A 54 -23.19 11.74 -1.53
CA LEU A 54 -24.12 11.31 -2.57
C LEU A 54 -24.56 9.84 -2.41
N PHE A 55 -23.66 8.95 -2.02
CA PHE A 55 -23.97 7.55 -1.75
C PHE A 55 -24.97 7.41 -0.60
N LEU A 56 -24.73 8.11 0.53
CA LEU A 56 -25.63 8.10 1.67
C LEU A 56 -27.00 8.70 1.30
N ARG A 57 -27.04 9.76 0.49
CA ARG A 57 -28.29 10.33 -0.04
C ARG A 57 -29.06 9.32 -0.91
N ARG A 58 -28.36 8.56 -1.74
CA ARG A 58 -28.96 7.48 -2.56
C ARG A 58 -29.52 6.34 -1.72
N LEU A 59 -28.95 6.07 -0.56
CA LEU A 59 -29.48 5.11 0.41
C LEU A 59 -30.71 5.63 1.19
N GLY A 60 -31.19 6.83 0.90
CA GLY A 60 -32.38 7.43 1.52
C GLY A 60 -32.10 8.27 2.77
N ASN A 61 -30.84 8.49 3.13
CA ASN A 61 -30.52 9.33 4.29
C ASN A 61 -30.81 10.81 4.00
N GLY A 62 -31.32 11.56 4.99
CA GLY A 62 -31.49 13.00 4.91
C GLY A 62 -30.15 13.74 4.76
N PRO A 63 -30.16 15.03 4.33
CA PRO A 63 -28.92 15.76 4.07
C PRO A 63 -28.04 15.90 5.29
N TRP A 64 -28.61 16.13 6.47
CA TRP A 64 -27.89 16.25 7.73
C TRP A 64 -27.28 14.93 8.19
N ALA A 65 -27.99 13.81 8.03
CA ALA A 65 -27.46 12.49 8.30
C ALA A 65 -26.29 12.15 7.36
N ALA A 66 -26.41 12.46 6.08
CA ALA A 66 -25.35 12.29 5.12
C ALA A 66 -24.11 13.15 5.46
N LEU A 67 -24.27 14.40 5.88
CA LEU A 67 -23.19 15.27 6.35
C LEU A 67 -22.52 14.73 7.63
N ALA A 68 -23.32 14.22 8.58
CA ALA A 68 -22.77 13.55 9.77
C ALA A 68 -21.94 12.33 9.39
N GLY A 69 -22.37 11.56 8.38
CA GLY A 69 -21.61 10.45 7.83
C GLY A 69 -20.28 10.88 7.22
N VAL A 70 -20.27 11.98 6.47
CA VAL A 70 -19.03 12.57 5.91
C VAL A 70 -18.10 13.06 7.01
N ALA A 71 -18.63 13.68 8.06
CA ALA A 71 -17.85 14.11 9.22
C ALA A 71 -17.23 12.90 9.94
N ALA A 72 -18.00 11.82 10.15
CA ALA A 72 -17.49 10.57 10.72
C ALA A 72 -16.38 9.94 9.85
N PHE A 73 -16.51 9.99 8.52
CA PHE A 73 -15.47 9.58 7.58
C PHE A 73 -14.21 10.42 7.77
N GLY A 74 -14.33 11.76 7.71
CA GLY A 74 -13.18 12.67 7.82
C GLY A 74 -12.43 12.57 9.15
N LEU A 75 -13.15 12.26 10.24
CA LEU A 75 -12.57 12.08 11.57
C LEU A 75 -12.07 10.66 11.85
N SER A 76 -12.24 9.73 10.91
CA SER A 76 -11.86 8.33 11.12
C SER A 76 -10.33 8.14 11.11
N PRO A 77 -9.80 7.18 11.91
CA PRO A 77 -8.38 6.89 11.95
C PRO A 77 -7.75 6.56 10.58
N PRO A 78 -8.41 5.81 9.67
CA PRO A 78 -7.88 5.56 8.33
C PRO A 78 -7.64 6.82 7.52
N VAL A 79 -8.55 7.80 7.57
CA VAL A 79 -8.38 9.09 6.89
C VAL A 79 -7.26 9.89 7.53
N GLY A 80 -7.19 9.93 8.86
CA GLY A 80 -6.09 10.58 9.58
C GLY A 80 -4.73 10.02 9.20
N GLN A 81 -4.61 8.69 9.07
CA GLN A 81 -3.39 8.03 8.62
C GLN A 81 -3.03 8.40 7.17
N ALA A 82 -4.02 8.43 6.28
CA ALA A 82 -3.81 8.79 4.88
C ALA A 82 -3.30 10.24 4.72
N ILE A 83 -3.80 11.18 5.53
CA ILE A 83 -3.33 12.57 5.53
C ILE A 83 -1.87 12.67 6.00
N ARG A 84 -1.48 11.88 6.99
CA ARG A 84 -0.10 11.86 7.51
C ARG A 84 0.89 11.21 6.56
N ASN A 85 0.44 10.16 5.85
CA ASN A 85 1.24 9.48 4.84
C ASN A 85 0.62 9.68 3.44
N PRO A 86 0.92 10.78 2.75
CA PRO A 86 0.31 11.12 1.47
C PRO A 86 0.76 10.23 0.31
N PHE A 87 1.74 9.34 0.53
CA PHE A 87 2.24 8.42 -0.52
C PHE A 87 1.38 7.16 -0.68
N LEU A 88 0.34 7.02 0.13
CA LEU A 88 -0.57 5.89 0.09
C LEU A 88 -1.52 5.96 -1.11
N ALA A 89 -1.86 4.81 -1.68
CA ALA A 89 -2.85 4.70 -2.75
C ALA A 89 -4.30 4.70 -2.24
N GLU A 90 -4.50 4.48 -0.94
CA GLU A 90 -5.81 4.35 -0.29
C GLU A 90 -6.72 5.58 -0.47
N PRO A 91 -6.24 6.85 -0.40
CA PRO A 91 -7.09 8.01 -0.64
C PRO A 91 -7.76 8.01 -2.02
N LEU A 92 -7.00 7.73 -3.05
CA LEU A 92 -7.55 7.63 -4.40
C LEU A 92 -8.39 6.36 -4.57
N GLY A 93 -7.96 5.26 -3.94
CA GLY A 93 -8.67 4.00 -3.94
C GLY A 93 -10.08 4.11 -3.36
N ILE A 94 -10.26 4.76 -2.21
CA ILE A 94 -11.60 4.93 -1.63
C ILE A 94 -12.49 5.86 -2.47
N ALA A 95 -11.93 6.88 -3.11
CA ALA A 95 -12.68 7.72 -4.05
C ALA A 95 -13.18 6.89 -5.23
N LEU A 96 -12.35 6.02 -5.80
CA LEU A 96 -12.72 5.11 -6.88
C LEU A 96 -13.77 4.08 -6.44
N VAL A 97 -13.65 3.51 -5.24
CA VAL A 97 -14.66 2.60 -4.68
C VAL A 97 -16.01 3.31 -4.54
N LEU A 98 -16.04 4.51 -4.01
CA LEU A 98 -17.28 5.29 -3.86
C LEU A 98 -17.87 5.72 -5.22
N ALA A 99 -17.02 6.12 -6.17
CA ALA A 99 -17.47 6.39 -7.54
C ALA A 99 -18.10 5.15 -8.18
N PHE A 100 -17.49 3.99 -7.97
CA PHE A 100 -17.98 2.70 -8.46
C PHE A 100 -19.32 2.31 -7.81
N LEU A 101 -19.46 2.47 -6.49
CA LEU A 101 -20.72 2.24 -5.76
C LEU A 101 -21.83 3.15 -6.29
N LEU A 102 -21.55 4.43 -6.51
CA LEU A 102 -22.50 5.37 -7.07
C LEU A 102 -22.89 5.02 -8.50
N ALA A 103 -21.92 4.61 -9.33
CA ALA A 103 -22.18 4.15 -10.70
C ALA A 103 -23.10 2.92 -10.71
N LEU A 104 -22.86 1.95 -9.82
CA LEU A 104 -23.72 0.79 -9.64
C LEU A 104 -25.15 1.18 -9.19
N GLU A 105 -25.26 2.09 -8.21
CA GLU A 105 -26.58 2.56 -7.74
C GLU A 105 -27.32 3.39 -8.79
N ALA A 106 -26.60 4.14 -9.60
CA ALA A 106 -27.16 4.91 -10.69
C ALA A 106 -27.57 4.05 -11.90
N GLY A 107 -27.21 2.76 -11.91
CA GLY A 107 -27.41 1.91 -13.08
C GLY A 107 -26.55 2.33 -14.28
N ALA A 108 -25.35 2.82 -14.02
CA ALA A 108 -24.44 3.24 -15.08
C ALA A 108 -24.11 2.08 -16.03
N GLY A 109 -23.88 2.42 -17.30
CA GLY A 109 -23.54 1.43 -18.31
C GLY A 109 -22.24 0.69 -17.99
N ILE A 110 -22.12 -0.54 -18.47
CA ILE A 110 -21.00 -1.45 -18.20
C ILE A 110 -19.62 -0.82 -18.54
N ALA A 111 -19.56 0.04 -19.56
CA ALA A 111 -18.34 0.73 -19.96
C ALA A 111 -17.78 1.65 -18.86
N VAL A 112 -18.66 2.34 -18.11
CA VAL A 112 -18.26 3.19 -16.97
C VAL A 112 -17.69 2.32 -15.85
N LEU A 113 -18.32 1.16 -15.59
CA LEU A 113 -17.82 0.21 -14.59
C LEU A 113 -16.46 -0.37 -14.99
N CYS A 114 -16.28 -0.72 -16.28
CA CYS A 114 -14.99 -1.15 -16.80
C CYS A 114 -13.91 -0.07 -16.63
N LEU A 115 -14.20 1.18 -16.98
CA LEU A 115 -13.26 2.30 -16.82
C LEU A 115 -12.85 2.48 -15.36
N LEU A 116 -13.81 2.51 -14.43
CA LEU A 116 -13.53 2.65 -13.01
C LEU A 116 -12.74 1.46 -12.45
N ALA A 117 -13.02 0.23 -12.92
CA ALA A 117 -12.26 -0.96 -12.52
C ALA A 117 -10.82 -0.92 -13.03
N VAL A 118 -10.59 -0.45 -14.27
CA VAL A 118 -9.24 -0.23 -14.83
C VAL A 118 -8.48 0.83 -14.03
N LEU A 119 -9.11 1.96 -13.72
CA LEU A 119 -8.49 3.00 -12.88
C LEU A 119 -8.17 2.48 -11.49
N ALA A 120 -9.04 1.64 -10.92
CA ALA A 120 -8.79 1.00 -9.63
C ALA A 120 -7.61 0.02 -9.70
N ALA A 121 -7.49 -0.77 -10.77
CA ALA A 121 -6.36 -1.66 -11.01
C ALA A 121 -5.03 -0.89 -11.09
N LEU A 122 -5.01 0.24 -11.80
CA LEU A 122 -3.85 1.14 -11.88
C LEU A 122 -3.53 1.83 -10.54
N CYS A 123 -4.55 2.05 -9.71
CA CYS A 123 -4.38 2.64 -8.38
C CYS A 123 -3.82 1.62 -7.39
N LYS A 124 -4.44 0.44 -7.33
CA LYS A 124 -4.08 -0.65 -6.43
C LYS A 124 -4.77 -1.94 -6.86
N GLU A 125 -3.99 -2.93 -7.25
CA GLU A 125 -4.48 -4.23 -7.75
C GLU A 125 -5.49 -4.91 -6.82
N GLY A 126 -5.27 -4.81 -5.49
CA GLY A 126 -6.18 -5.37 -4.47
C GLY A 126 -7.60 -4.78 -4.48
N LEU A 127 -7.83 -3.61 -5.13
CA LEU A 127 -9.18 -3.05 -5.26
C LEU A 127 -10.09 -3.91 -6.11
N LEU A 128 -9.56 -4.71 -7.03
CA LEU A 128 -10.35 -5.61 -7.84
C LEU A 128 -11.07 -6.66 -6.99
N ALA A 129 -10.40 -7.16 -5.93
CA ALA A 129 -11.03 -8.07 -4.96
C ALA A 129 -12.21 -7.41 -4.21
N ILE A 130 -12.27 -6.08 -4.18
CA ILE A 130 -13.38 -5.32 -3.59
C ILE A 130 -14.47 -5.05 -4.62
N LEU A 131 -14.11 -4.61 -5.82
CA LEU A 131 -15.05 -4.11 -6.81
C LEU A 131 -15.78 -5.21 -7.57
N LEU A 132 -15.09 -6.30 -7.94
CA LEU A 132 -15.69 -7.35 -8.74
C LEU A 132 -16.84 -8.10 -8.04
N PRO A 133 -16.72 -8.48 -6.76
CA PRO A 133 -17.85 -9.03 -6.03
C PRO A 133 -19.02 -8.05 -5.87
N LEU A 134 -18.78 -6.74 -5.79
CA LEU A 134 -19.86 -5.76 -5.74
C LEU A 134 -20.68 -5.76 -7.01
N VAL A 135 -20.03 -5.84 -8.20
CA VAL A 135 -20.77 -5.99 -9.48
C VAL A 135 -21.65 -7.23 -9.42
N PHE A 136 -21.08 -8.34 -9.00
CA PHE A 136 -21.82 -9.60 -8.91
C PHE A 136 -23.03 -9.49 -7.97
N PHE A 137 -22.86 -9.03 -6.74
CA PHE A 137 -23.96 -8.98 -5.76
C PHE A 137 -25.07 -8.00 -6.15
N VAL A 138 -24.72 -6.83 -6.70
CA VAL A 138 -25.72 -5.85 -7.14
C VAL A 138 -26.51 -6.35 -8.34
N HIS A 139 -25.86 -6.96 -9.33
CA HIS A 139 -26.55 -7.54 -10.48
C HIS A 139 -27.30 -8.83 -10.13
N LEU A 140 -26.81 -9.62 -9.16
CA LEU A 140 -27.51 -10.80 -8.66
C LEU A 140 -28.90 -10.43 -8.12
N GLU A 141 -29.00 -9.36 -7.35
CA GLU A 141 -30.28 -8.88 -6.81
C GLU A 141 -31.22 -8.36 -7.90
N ARG A 142 -30.69 -7.70 -8.93
CA ARG A 142 -31.47 -7.04 -9.98
C ARG A 142 -31.84 -7.94 -11.14
N GLU A 143 -30.95 -8.82 -11.56
CA GLU A 143 -31.01 -9.48 -12.87
C GLU A 143 -30.81 -11.00 -12.81
N GLY A 144 -30.44 -11.53 -11.63
CA GLY A 144 -30.20 -12.95 -11.43
C GLY A 144 -28.75 -13.39 -11.73
N ALA A 145 -28.41 -14.62 -11.33
CA ALA A 145 -27.04 -15.11 -11.24
C ALA A 145 -26.28 -15.13 -12.60
N ARG A 146 -26.93 -15.54 -13.69
CA ARG A 146 -26.26 -15.61 -15.00
C ARG A 146 -25.82 -14.25 -15.51
N ARG A 147 -26.67 -13.23 -15.39
CA ARG A 147 -26.35 -11.87 -15.81
C ARG A 147 -25.33 -11.22 -14.87
N ALA A 148 -25.43 -11.49 -13.58
CA ALA A 148 -24.48 -11.04 -12.59
C ALA A 148 -23.05 -11.56 -12.87
N LEU A 149 -22.91 -12.85 -13.19
CA LEU A 149 -21.62 -13.44 -13.56
C LEU A 149 -21.09 -12.82 -14.86
N LEU A 150 -21.94 -12.64 -15.86
CA LEU A 150 -21.55 -12.03 -17.14
C LEU A 150 -21.07 -10.58 -16.93
N ALA A 151 -21.83 -9.77 -16.20
CA ALA A 151 -21.46 -8.39 -15.89
C ALA A 151 -20.13 -8.34 -15.13
N ALA A 152 -19.95 -9.17 -14.09
CA ALA A 152 -18.70 -9.24 -13.34
C ALA A 152 -17.52 -9.66 -14.23
N ALA A 153 -17.71 -10.65 -15.13
CA ALA A 153 -16.68 -11.09 -16.06
C ALA A 153 -16.30 -9.99 -17.07
N ILE A 154 -17.28 -9.27 -17.63
CA ILE A 154 -17.02 -8.17 -18.58
C ILE A 154 -16.21 -7.04 -17.87
N VAL A 155 -16.55 -6.70 -16.63
CA VAL A 155 -15.82 -5.67 -15.87
C VAL A 155 -14.44 -6.18 -15.46
N ALA A 156 -14.31 -7.48 -15.14
CA ALA A 156 -13.05 -8.06 -14.68
C ALA A 156 -11.99 -8.11 -15.79
N VAL A 157 -12.34 -8.48 -17.01
CA VAL A 157 -11.39 -8.74 -18.08
C VAL A 157 -10.45 -7.56 -18.34
N PRO A 158 -10.91 -6.33 -18.64
CA PRO A 158 -10.00 -5.22 -18.92
C PRO A 158 -9.16 -4.83 -17.69
N ALA A 159 -9.74 -4.90 -16.49
CA ALA A 159 -9.06 -4.58 -15.26
C ALA A 159 -7.96 -5.60 -14.91
N LEU A 160 -8.21 -6.90 -15.10
CA LEU A 160 -7.24 -7.96 -14.91
C LEU A 160 -6.13 -7.92 -15.96
N VAL A 161 -6.48 -7.60 -17.23
CA VAL A 161 -5.45 -7.40 -18.28
C VAL A 161 -4.50 -6.28 -17.89
N VAL A 162 -4.98 -5.17 -17.34
CA VAL A 162 -4.13 -4.08 -16.86
C VAL A 162 -3.33 -4.51 -15.62
N ALA A 163 -3.99 -5.12 -14.62
CA ALA A 163 -3.33 -5.54 -13.39
C ALA A 163 -2.23 -6.60 -13.62
N ALA A 164 -2.44 -7.52 -14.56
CA ALA A 164 -1.45 -8.54 -14.94
C ALA A 164 -0.46 -8.02 -15.99
N GLY A 165 -0.90 -7.13 -16.86
CA GLY A 165 -0.08 -6.60 -17.96
C GLY A 165 1.08 -5.75 -17.49
N ILE A 166 0.89 -4.91 -16.48
CA ILE A 166 1.97 -4.09 -15.93
C ILE A 166 3.13 -4.98 -15.44
N PRO A 167 2.91 -5.99 -14.56
CA PRO A 167 3.98 -6.89 -14.15
C PRO A 167 4.57 -7.69 -15.32
N ALA A 168 3.73 -8.18 -16.22
CA ALA A 168 4.19 -9.07 -17.29
C ALA A 168 4.97 -8.37 -18.40
N TRP A 169 4.57 -7.17 -18.78
CA TRP A 169 5.12 -6.49 -19.96
C TRP A 169 6.07 -5.35 -19.62
N TRP A 170 5.79 -4.60 -18.56
CA TRP A 170 6.59 -3.42 -18.21
C TRP A 170 7.63 -3.69 -17.12
N THR A 171 7.35 -4.64 -16.23
CA THR A 171 8.22 -4.92 -15.09
C THR A 171 8.45 -6.42 -14.84
N PRO A 172 8.68 -7.24 -15.89
CA PRO A 172 8.81 -8.70 -15.71
C PRO A 172 9.99 -9.07 -14.79
N HIS A 173 11.03 -8.26 -14.78
CA HIS A 173 12.21 -8.41 -13.94
C HIS A 173 11.96 -8.16 -12.45
N LEU A 174 10.89 -7.42 -12.11
CA LEU A 174 10.54 -7.14 -10.72
C LEU A 174 9.62 -8.21 -10.10
N ALA A 175 9.08 -9.12 -10.91
CA ALA A 175 8.20 -10.20 -10.42
C ALA A 175 8.91 -11.13 -9.43
N ALA A 176 10.24 -11.31 -9.57
CA ALA A 176 11.05 -12.11 -8.65
C ALA A 176 11.19 -11.48 -7.24
N SER A 177 10.92 -10.17 -7.12
CA SER A 177 10.98 -9.44 -5.85
C SER A 177 9.63 -9.33 -5.14
N LEU A 178 8.61 -10.05 -5.60
CA LEU A 178 7.32 -10.11 -4.92
C LEU A 178 7.51 -10.78 -3.55
N PRO A 179 6.98 -10.17 -2.48
CA PRO A 179 7.01 -10.79 -1.17
C PRO A 179 6.36 -12.18 -1.23
N ARG A 180 7.02 -13.18 -0.68
CA ARG A 180 6.47 -14.54 -0.61
C ARG A 180 5.24 -14.53 0.28
N PHE A 181 4.17 -15.11 -0.23
CA PHE A 181 2.95 -15.31 0.52
C PHE A 181 3.06 -16.63 1.29
N GLU A 182 3.24 -16.55 2.60
CA GLU A 182 3.31 -17.71 3.50
C GLU A 182 2.04 -17.74 4.39
N PRO A 183 0.94 -18.35 3.91
CA PRO A 183 -0.37 -18.16 4.49
C PRO A 183 -0.53 -18.72 5.90
N TRP A 184 0.21 -19.77 6.27
CA TRP A 184 -0.01 -20.47 7.54
C TRP A 184 0.75 -19.85 8.72
N GLU A 185 2.02 -19.51 8.54
CA GLU A 185 2.81 -18.84 9.57
C GLU A 185 2.28 -17.44 9.85
N THR A 186 1.86 -16.75 8.80
CA THR A 186 1.26 -15.43 8.89
C THR A 186 -0.14 -15.43 9.47
N ALA A 187 -0.96 -16.48 9.26
CA ALA A 187 -2.27 -16.61 9.90
C ALA A 187 -2.15 -16.71 11.43
N ALA A 188 -1.20 -17.49 11.94
CA ALA A 188 -0.95 -17.60 13.38
C ALA A 188 -0.42 -16.27 13.98
N ALA A 189 0.44 -15.54 13.25
CA ALA A 189 0.89 -14.21 13.62
C ALA A 189 -0.25 -13.19 13.58
N ALA A 190 -1.12 -13.26 12.56
CA ALA A 190 -2.31 -12.42 12.44
C ALA A 190 -3.30 -12.63 13.59
N VAL A 191 -3.57 -13.88 13.98
CA VAL A 191 -4.44 -14.20 15.10
C VAL A 191 -3.86 -13.69 16.42
N ARG A 192 -2.55 -13.79 16.62
CA ARG A 192 -1.87 -13.22 17.80
C ARG A 192 -1.94 -11.69 17.80
N ALA A 193 -1.68 -11.06 16.67
CA ALA A 193 -1.79 -9.61 16.51
C ALA A 193 -3.24 -9.13 16.65
N TRP A 194 -4.23 -9.92 16.21
CA TRP A 194 -5.65 -9.62 16.35
C TRP A 194 -6.10 -9.48 17.80
N ARG A 195 -5.49 -10.21 18.75
CA ARG A 195 -5.69 -10.01 20.18
C ARG A 195 -5.21 -8.63 20.67
N GLN A 196 -4.20 -8.06 20.02
CA GLN A 196 -3.65 -6.73 20.33
C GLN A 196 -4.42 -5.61 19.64
N TRP A 197 -5.17 -5.92 18.58
CA TRP A 197 -5.79 -5.02 17.64
C TRP A 197 -7.28 -5.33 17.56
N SER A 198 -8.02 -5.08 18.64
CA SER A 198 -9.47 -5.21 18.54
C SER A 198 -9.99 -4.22 17.49
N LEU A 199 -10.68 -4.74 16.47
CA LEU A 199 -11.34 -3.96 15.42
C LEU A 199 -12.12 -2.75 15.94
N PRO A 200 -12.86 -2.85 17.08
CA PRO A 200 -13.51 -1.70 17.71
C PRO A 200 -12.56 -0.58 18.10
N MET A 201 -11.31 -0.90 18.47
CA MET A 201 -10.30 0.11 18.80
C MET A 201 -9.79 0.86 17.55
N LEU A 202 -9.77 0.21 16.39
CA LEU A 202 -9.27 0.83 15.15
C LEU A 202 -10.25 1.83 14.54
N LEU A 203 -11.54 1.55 14.64
CA LEU A 203 -12.64 2.38 14.11
C LEU A 203 -13.40 3.10 15.21
N GLY A 204 -12.94 3.01 16.46
CA GLY A 204 -13.66 3.55 17.62
C GLY A 204 -15.04 2.93 17.78
N GLY A 205 -15.95 3.70 18.33
CA GLY A 205 -17.35 3.27 18.53
C GLY A 205 -18.15 3.10 17.23
N LEU A 206 -17.64 3.52 16.09
CA LEU A 206 -18.33 3.41 14.80
C LEU A 206 -18.71 1.95 14.48
N THR A 207 -17.80 0.99 14.72
CA THR A 207 -18.06 -0.43 14.47
C THR A 207 -19.18 -0.97 15.37
N VAL A 208 -19.22 -0.55 16.63
CA VAL A 208 -20.27 -0.95 17.57
C VAL A 208 -21.63 -0.39 17.14
N VAL A 209 -21.68 0.88 16.81
CA VAL A 209 -22.91 1.55 16.33
C VAL A 209 -23.38 0.93 15.01
N ALA A 210 -22.45 0.63 14.08
CA ALA A 210 -22.77 -0.06 12.84
C ALA A 210 -23.31 -1.48 13.08
N ALA A 211 -22.76 -2.23 14.02
CA ALA A 211 -23.26 -3.55 14.40
C ALA A 211 -24.70 -3.48 14.93
N LEU A 212 -25.01 -2.50 15.78
CA LEU A 212 -26.38 -2.25 16.24
C LEU A 212 -27.32 -1.89 15.08
N GLY A 213 -26.82 -1.13 14.11
CA GLY A 213 -27.56 -0.83 12.88
C GLY A 213 -27.82 -2.07 12.03
N ALA A 214 -26.83 -2.95 11.90
CA ALA A 214 -26.92 -4.17 11.11
C ALA A 214 -28.01 -5.15 11.62
N LEU A 215 -28.31 -5.12 12.91
CA LEU A 215 -29.41 -5.91 13.51
C LEU A 215 -30.82 -5.41 13.12
N ARG A 216 -30.91 -4.26 12.46
CA ARG A 216 -32.18 -3.68 12.06
C ARG A 216 -32.70 -4.26 10.76
N ARG A 217 -34.03 -4.40 10.65
CA ARG A 217 -34.66 -4.86 9.39
C ARG A 217 -34.40 -3.90 8.24
N SER A 218 -34.35 -2.59 8.52
CA SER A 218 -34.04 -1.54 7.52
C SER A 218 -32.60 -1.61 6.97
N ALA A 219 -31.67 -2.29 7.65
CA ALA A 219 -30.32 -2.51 7.16
C ALA A 219 -30.20 -3.64 6.14
N ARG A 220 -31.23 -4.52 6.03
CA ARG A 220 -31.16 -5.71 5.16
C ARG A 220 -30.81 -5.40 3.69
N PRO A 221 -31.39 -4.36 3.04
CA PRO A 221 -31.00 -4.00 1.67
C PRO A 221 -29.52 -3.60 1.57
N ILE A 222 -29.01 -2.83 2.54
CA ILE A 222 -27.60 -2.43 2.60
C ILE A 222 -26.69 -3.66 2.75
N LEU A 223 -27.05 -4.57 3.67
CA LEU A 223 -26.27 -5.78 3.90
C LEU A 223 -26.29 -6.74 2.71
N ARG A 224 -27.40 -6.87 2.02
CA ARG A 224 -27.47 -7.73 0.82
C ARG A 224 -26.59 -7.23 -0.31
N ARG A 225 -26.56 -5.93 -0.55
CA ARG A 225 -25.79 -5.31 -1.66
C ARG A 225 -24.33 -5.09 -1.31
N TYR A 226 -24.07 -4.60 -0.12
CA TYR A 226 -22.76 -4.06 0.28
C TYR A 226 -22.13 -4.77 1.48
N GLY A 227 -22.84 -5.72 2.10
CA GLY A 227 -22.32 -6.43 3.29
C GLY A 227 -20.99 -7.12 3.05
N TYR A 228 -20.71 -7.50 1.79
CA TYR A 228 -19.40 -8.01 1.41
C TYR A 228 -18.25 -7.05 1.79
N LEU A 229 -18.45 -5.72 1.69
CA LEU A 229 -17.42 -4.75 2.09
C LEU A 229 -17.05 -4.84 3.57
N LEU A 230 -17.95 -5.35 4.41
CA LEU A 230 -17.63 -5.63 5.81
C LEU A 230 -16.60 -6.75 5.97
N ALA A 231 -16.53 -7.68 5.00
CA ALA A 231 -15.50 -8.72 5.01
C ALA A 231 -14.10 -8.14 4.95
N VAL A 232 -13.93 -6.93 4.37
CA VAL A 232 -12.65 -6.21 4.35
C VAL A 232 -12.16 -5.93 5.78
N THR A 233 -13.05 -5.70 6.75
CA THR A 233 -12.67 -5.48 8.16
C THR A 233 -11.98 -6.71 8.77
N PHE A 234 -12.31 -7.90 8.29
CA PHE A 234 -11.72 -9.16 8.72
C PHE A 234 -10.56 -9.59 7.83
N ALA A 235 -10.70 -9.40 6.51
CA ALA A 235 -9.69 -9.80 5.55
C ALA A 235 -8.46 -8.87 5.54
N ALA A 236 -8.62 -7.58 5.81
CA ALA A 236 -7.52 -6.62 5.79
C ALA A 236 -6.39 -6.96 6.79
N PRO A 237 -6.68 -7.33 8.05
CA PRO A 237 -5.66 -7.81 8.99
C PRO A 237 -4.93 -9.05 8.50
N LEU A 238 -5.66 -10.02 7.91
CA LEU A 238 -5.07 -11.24 7.35
C LEU A 238 -4.19 -10.93 6.14
N ALA A 239 -4.66 -10.06 5.25
CA ALA A 239 -3.88 -9.63 4.09
C ALA A 239 -2.61 -8.87 4.50
N ALA A 240 -2.69 -7.98 5.50
CA ALA A 240 -1.54 -7.27 6.01
C ALA A 240 -0.52 -8.21 6.67
N ALA A 241 -0.99 -9.25 7.38
CA ALA A 241 -0.13 -10.26 8.00
C ALA A 241 0.54 -11.18 7.00
N SER A 242 -0.10 -11.40 5.84
CA SER A 242 0.42 -12.27 4.79
C SER A 242 1.58 -11.65 4.01
N TYR A 243 1.83 -10.36 4.18
CA TYR A 243 3.01 -9.70 3.63
C TYR A 243 4.20 -9.90 4.57
N THR A 244 5.09 -10.79 4.21
CA THR A 244 6.41 -10.89 4.82
C THR A 244 7.29 -9.79 4.24
N GLY A 245 7.33 -8.65 4.92
CA GLY A 245 8.28 -7.57 4.61
C GLY A 245 9.67 -7.86 5.20
N GLU A 246 10.64 -7.00 4.90
CA GLU A 246 12.06 -7.08 5.32
C GLU A 246 12.31 -7.16 6.83
N GLY A 247 11.34 -7.33 7.66
CA GLY A 247 11.45 -7.49 9.13
C GLY A 247 10.78 -8.75 9.68
N GLY A 248 10.46 -9.71 8.81
CA GLY A 248 9.76 -10.93 9.21
C GLY A 248 8.25 -10.74 9.47
N PRO A 249 7.54 -11.84 9.76
CA PRO A 249 6.10 -11.82 9.97
C PRO A 249 5.74 -10.95 11.18
N GLY A 250 5.05 -9.84 10.96
CA GLY A 250 4.49 -9.00 12.00
C GLY A 250 5.04 -7.58 12.15
N HIS A 251 6.16 -7.22 11.52
CA HIS A 251 6.76 -5.88 11.69
C HIS A 251 5.95 -4.75 11.02
N PHE A 252 5.31 -5.01 9.87
CA PHE A 252 4.47 -4.02 9.16
C PHE A 252 2.99 -4.09 9.52
N PHE A 253 2.59 -5.07 10.28
CA PHE A 253 1.21 -5.40 10.54
C PHE A 253 0.42 -4.28 11.20
N ALA A 254 1.04 -3.64 12.15
CA ALA A 254 0.39 -2.65 13.00
C ALA A 254 0.04 -1.35 12.26
N ALA A 255 0.89 -0.92 11.34
CA ALA A 255 0.74 0.34 10.62
C ALA A 255 -0.25 0.23 9.44
N ASP A 256 -0.43 -0.97 8.88
CA ASP A 256 -1.15 -1.16 7.62
C ASP A 256 -2.63 -1.50 7.77
N VAL A 257 -3.02 -2.13 8.89
CA VAL A 257 -4.41 -2.53 9.13
C VAL A 257 -5.39 -1.35 9.08
N PRO A 258 -5.15 -0.21 9.76
CA PRO A 258 -6.11 0.89 9.73
C PRO A 258 -6.37 1.44 8.34
N ARG A 259 -5.33 1.61 7.53
CA ARG A 259 -5.48 2.17 6.18
C ARG A 259 -6.33 1.27 5.27
N LEU A 260 -6.22 -0.05 5.42
CA LEU A 260 -7.00 -1.00 4.64
C LEU A 260 -8.48 -1.00 5.01
N LEU A 261 -8.81 -0.66 6.26
CA LEU A 261 -10.19 -0.55 6.73
C LEU A 261 -10.97 0.61 6.11
N ILE A 262 -10.30 1.55 5.44
CA ILE A 262 -10.95 2.70 4.79
C ILE A 262 -12.03 2.27 3.79
N TYR A 263 -11.87 1.11 3.16
CA TYR A 263 -12.82 0.58 2.17
C TYR A 263 -14.12 0.05 2.77
N ALA A 264 -14.13 -0.28 4.05
CA ALA A 264 -15.35 -0.70 4.77
C ALA A 264 -16.14 0.49 5.33
N LEU A 265 -15.52 1.68 5.47
CA LEU A 265 -16.14 2.85 6.08
C LEU A 265 -17.48 3.25 5.45
N PRO A 266 -17.69 3.25 4.12
CA PRO A 266 -18.97 3.65 3.55
C PRO A 266 -20.14 2.81 4.07
N VAL A 267 -19.96 1.51 4.21
CA VAL A 267 -20.99 0.60 4.69
C VAL A 267 -21.15 0.69 6.22
N LEU A 268 -20.05 0.79 6.95
CA LEU A 268 -20.08 0.98 8.40
C LEU A 268 -20.81 2.27 8.78
N ILE A 269 -20.56 3.37 8.08
CA ILE A 269 -21.24 4.65 8.29
C ILE A 269 -22.72 4.54 7.94
N ALA A 270 -23.07 3.91 6.80
CA ALA A 270 -24.46 3.71 6.42
C ALA A 270 -25.23 2.90 7.47
N LEU A 271 -24.63 1.82 8.00
CA LEU A 271 -25.22 1.01 9.06
C LEU A 271 -25.32 1.78 10.39
N ALA A 272 -24.32 2.58 10.72
CA ALA A 272 -24.36 3.43 11.92
C ALA A 272 -25.50 4.46 11.84
N LEU A 273 -25.72 5.07 10.67
CA LEU A 273 -26.84 5.97 10.46
C LEU A 273 -28.19 5.25 10.64
N VAL A 274 -28.34 4.00 10.17
CA VAL A 274 -29.52 3.17 10.44
C VAL A 274 -29.74 2.94 11.95
N ALA A 275 -28.66 2.81 12.73
CA ALA A 275 -28.78 2.71 14.19
C ALA A 275 -29.26 4.01 14.81
N LEU A 276 -28.77 5.15 14.33
CA LEU A 276 -29.05 6.49 14.87
C LEU A 276 -30.42 7.05 14.47
N ASP A 277 -31.06 6.49 13.44
CA ASP A 277 -32.37 6.94 12.95
C ASP A 277 -33.44 7.08 14.03
N ARG A 278 -33.49 6.15 14.98
CA ARG A 278 -34.41 6.22 16.11
C ARG A 278 -34.02 7.23 17.21
N VAL A 279 -32.74 7.60 17.21
CA VAL A 279 -32.21 8.52 18.23
C VAL A 279 -32.43 9.96 17.81
N TRP A 280 -32.38 10.19 16.50
CA TRP A 280 -32.51 11.53 15.88
C TRP A 280 -33.57 11.51 14.78
N PRO A 281 -34.87 11.45 15.14
CA PRO A 281 -35.96 11.36 14.15
C PRO A 281 -36.04 12.58 13.21
N HIS A 282 -35.43 13.71 13.58
CA HIS A 282 -35.32 14.89 12.71
C HIS A 282 -34.27 14.77 11.61
N MET A 283 -33.50 13.69 11.58
CA MET A 283 -32.53 13.43 10.49
C MET A 283 -33.17 12.84 9.23
N GLU A 284 -34.49 12.66 9.19
CA GLU A 284 -35.25 12.13 8.04
C GLU A 284 -34.64 10.88 7.42
N VAL A 285 -34.44 9.83 8.22
CA VAL A 285 -33.82 8.60 7.72
C VAL A 285 -34.82 7.58 7.18
N ALA A 286 -36.05 7.58 7.66
CA ALA A 286 -37.15 6.81 7.03
C ALA A 286 -38.52 7.24 7.59
N PRO A 287 -39.56 7.38 6.75
CA PRO A 287 -40.91 7.63 7.22
C PRO A 287 -41.47 6.40 7.97
N GLY A 288 -41.99 6.61 9.17
CA GLY A 288 -42.74 5.59 9.91
C GLY A 288 -42.06 4.98 11.16
N THR A 289 -40.87 5.41 11.56
CA THR A 289 -40.23 4.93 12.79
C THR A 289 -40.70 5.66 14.05
N ARG A 290 -41.12 4.90 15.10
CA ARG A 290 -41.48 5.52 16.39
C ARG A 290 -40.22 6.04 17.10
N PRO A 291 -40.22 7.28 17.62
CA PRO A 291 -39.07 7.83 18.36
C PRO A 291 -38.79 7.05 19.62
N LEU A 292 -37.51 6.92 19.98
CA LEU A 292 -37.09 6.30 21.23
C LEU A 292 -37.50 7.15 22.43
N PRO A 293 -37.73 6.56 23.63
CA PRO A 293 -37.89 7.28 24.89
C PRO A 293 -36.72 8.25 25.15
N SER A 294 -36.97 9.35 25.85
CA SER A 294 -35.99 10.42 26.07
C SER A 294 -34.70 9.92 26.76
N SER A 295 -34.80 9.00 27.70
CA SER A 295 -33.66 8.38 28.38
C SER A 295 -32.77 7.57 27.42
N MET A 296 -33.38 6.84 26.48
CA MET A 296 -32.63 6.11 25.47
C MET A 296 -32.01 7.04 24.40
N ARG A 297 -32.62 8.19 24.11
CA ARG A 297 -32.03 9.22 23.26
C ARG A 297 -30.78 9.83 23.89
N ALA A 298 -30.83 10.13 25.20
CA ALA A 298 -29.69 10.62 25.95
C ALA A 298 -28.53 9.61 25.97
N ALA A 299 -28.82 8.33 26.30
CA ALA A 299 -27.80 7.26 26.29
C ALA A 299 -27.18 7.07 24.92
N ALA A 300 -27.96 7.13 23.84
CA ALA A 300 -27.45 6.97 22.49
C ALA A 300 -26.67 8.22 22.02
N ALA A 301 -27.02 9.43 22.48
CA ALA A 301 -26.23 10.65 22.23
C ALA A 301 -24.88 10.59 22.95
N VAL A 302 -24.84 10.05 24.18
CA VAL A 302 -23.58 9.79 24.91
C VAL A 302 -22.76 8.75 24.18
N LEU A 303 -23.34 7.63 23.74
CA LEU A 303 -22.64 6.59 22.96
C LEU A 303 -22.12 7.16 21.61
N ALA A 304 -22.90 7.97 20.92
CA ALA A 304 -22.46 8.64 19.71
C ALA A 304 -21.32 9.62 20.00
N GLY A 305 -21.41 10.39 21.09
CA GLY A 305 -20.34 11.26 21.56
C GLY A 305 -19.05 10.50 21.88
N VAL A 306 -19.16 9.38 22.61
CA VAL A 306 -18.03 8.47 22.89
C VAL A 306 -17.49 7.87 21.58
N ALA A 307 -18.34 7.50 20.64
CA ALA A 307 -17.92 6.98 19.34
C ALA A 307 -17.15 8.04 18.51
N VAL A 308 -17.56 9.31 18.59
CA VAL A 308 -16.86 10.42 17.92
C VAL A 308 -15.56 10.77 18.64
N VAL A 309 -15.54 10.75 19.97
CA VAL A 309 -14.37 11.15 20.77
C VAL A 309 -13.35 10.00 20.91
N SER A 310 -13.78 8.74 20.91
CA SER A 310 -12.88 7.58 21.08
C SER A 310 -11.74 7.53 20.06
N PRO A 311 -11.91 7.86 18.76
CA PRO A 311 -10.78 7.93 17.82
C PRO A 311 -9.71 8.93 18.25
N PHE A 312 -10.09 10.05 18.87
CA PHE A 312 -9.12 11.05 19.36
C PHE A 312 -8.35 10.58 20.59
N LEU A 313 -8.97 9.81 21.48
CA LEU A 313 -8.30 9.19 22.61
C LEU A 313 -7.32 8.11 22.17
N PHE A 314 -7.61 7.41 21.07
CA PHE A 314 -6.73 6.40 20.46
C PHE A 314 -5.70 7.02 19.51
N LEU A 315 -5.91 8.24 19.00
CA LEU A 315 -4.93 8.96 18.17
C LEU A 315 -3.58 9.12 18.86
N ASP A 316 -3.53 9.25 20.18
CA ASP A 316 -2.27 9.34 20.92
C ASP A 316 -1.51 8.01 20.95
N ARG A 317 -2.22 6.88 21.01
CA ARG A 317 -1.63 5.54 20.89
C ARG A 317 -1.19 5.26 19.46
N TYR A 318 -1.96 5.72 18.47
CA TYR A 318 -1.58 5.78 17.07
C TYR A 318 -0.37 6.67 16.83
N ARG A 319 -0.30 7.81 17.49
CA ARG A 319 0.84 8.72 17.45
C ARG A 319 2.13 8.04 17.94
N ARG A 320 2.05 7.18 18.94
CA ARG A 320 3.19 6.40 19.44
C ARG A 320 3.60 5.25 18.51
N LEU A 321 2.65 4.63 17.84
CA LEU A 321 2.90 3.62 16.80
C LEU A 321 3.42 4.29 15.52
N ASP A 322 2.85 5.43 15.15
CA ASP A 322 3.21 6.23 13.97
C ASP A 322 4.56 6.97 14.15
N LEU A 323 5.06 7.12 15.36
CA LEU A 323 6.44 7.61 15.58
C LEU A 323 7.50 6.62 15.06
N ARG A 324 7.18 5.33 14.94
CA ARG A 324 8.01 4.40 14.16
C ARG A 324 7.83 4.65 12.66
N GLY A 325 6.61 4.81 12.15
CA GLY A 325 6.34 5.13 10.75
C GLY A 325 6.74 6.56 10.34
N ALA A 326 6.66 7.54 11.24
CA ALA A 326 7.19 8.89 10.98
C ALA A 326 8.72 8.93 10.92
N ARG A 327 9.40 7.93 11.52
CA ARG A 327 10.83 7.68 11.31
C ARG A 327 11.12 7.14 9.92
N ASP A 328 10.17 6.42 9.31
CA ASP A 328 10.31 5.87 7.95
C ASP A 328 10.05 6.92 6.85
N GLY A 329 9.37 8.01 7.15
CA GLY A 329 9.14 9.09 6.19
C GLY A 329 10.43 9.72 5.64
N PRO A 330 11.38 10.14 6.48
CA PRO A 330 12.73 10.54 6.03
C PRO A 330 13.48 9.41 5.32
N TYR A 331 13.27 8.16 5.75
CA TYR A 331 13.85 6.97 5.12
C TYR A 331 13.35 6.81 3.68
N VAL A 332 12.04 6.77 3.44
CA VAL A 332 11.48 6.63 2.09
C VAL A 332 11.92 7.78 1.16
N LEU A 333 11.95 9.02 1.68
CA LEU A 333 12.43 10.18 0.92
C LEU A 333 13.93 10.09 0.61
N GLY A 334 14.74 9.60 1.54
CA GLY A 334 16.15 9.35 1.36
C GLY A 334 16.41 8.31 0.27
N PHE A 335 15.71 7.19 0.32
CA PHE A 335 15.75 6.13 -0.68
C PHE A 335 15.47 6.68 -2.09
N VAL A 336 14.32 7.35 -2.28
CA VAL A 336 13.94 7.87 -3.60
C VAL A 336 14.95 8.88 -4.12
N ARG A 337 15.41 9.80 -3.27
CA ARG A 337 16.41 10.80 -3.65
C ARG A 337 17.72 10.14 -4.08
N GLU A 338 18.19 9.16 -3.34
CA GLU A 338 19.45 8.49 -3.65
C GLU A 338 19.34 7.61 -4.90
N THR A 339 18.22 6.93 -5.08
CA THR A 339 17.90 6.16 -6.29
C THR A 339 17.93 7.05 -7.54
N LEU A 340 17.20 8.17 -7.51
CA LEU A 340 17.16 9.11 -8.64
C LEU A 340 18.53 9.78 -8.88
N ARG A 341 19.24 10.15 -7.83
CA ARG A 341 20.59 10.72 -7.92
C ARG A 341 21.57 9.74 -8.56
N THR A 342 21.52 8.48 -8.15
CA THR A 342 22.38 7.42 -8.71
C THR A 342 22.06 7.17 -10.17
N ALA A 343 20.79 6.99 -10.51
CA ALA A 343 20.36 6.82 -11.90
C ALA A 343 20.76 8.02 -12.78
N GLY A 344 20.62 9.26 -12.28
CA GLY A 344 21.01 10.47 -12.98
C GLY A 344 22.52 10.61 -13.18
N ARG A 345 23.33 10.15 -12.21
CA ARG A 345 24.80 10.12 -12.36
C ARG A 345 25.23 9.12 -13.41
N LEU A 346 24.68 7.92 -13.37
CA LEU A 346 24.92 6.88 -14.37
C LEU A 346 24.50 7.35 -15.77
N ASP A 347 23.36 8.04 -15.90
CA ASP A 347 22.89 8.57 -17.19
C ASP A 347 23.83 9.63 -17.77
N ARG A 348 24.55 10.37 -16.93
CA ARG A 348 25.60 11.31 -17.36
C ARG A 348 26.98 10.66 -17.57
N GLY A 349 27.08 9.33 -17.52
CA GLY A 349 28.34 8.62 -17.70
C GLY A 349 29.26 8.67 -16.46
N GLN A 350 28.74 9.02 -15.28
CA GLN A 350 29.53 9.10 -14.06
C GLN A 350 29.47 7.79 -13.30
N ALA A 351 30.62 7.30 -12.83
CA ALA A 351 30.66 6.15 -11.91
C ALA A 351 30.09 6.53 -10.53
N VAL A 352 29.46 5.57 -9.89
CA VAL A 352 28.95 5.68 -8.52
C VAL A 352 29.50 4.49 -7.72
N PHE A 353 30.10 4.75 -6.58
CA PHE A 353 30.61 3.70 -5.71
C PHE A 353 30.15 3.96 -4.26
N PHE A 354 29.72 2.91 -3.60
CA PHE A 354 29.26 2.90 -2.21
C PHE A 354 30.18 1.95 -1.42
N ALA A 355 30.87 2.50 -0.44
CA ALA A 355 31.67 1.73 0.51
C ALA A 355 31.08 1.87 1.91
N PRO A 356 31.14 0.84 2.75
CA PRO A 356 30.81 0.94 4.14
C PRO A 356 31.93 1.72 4.86
N GLU A 357 31.74 3.00 5.08
CA GLU A 357 32.58 3.74 6.00
C GLU A 357 32.09 3.56 7.44
N THR A 358 33.01 3.46 8.37
CA THR A 358 32.79 3.25 9.81
C THR A 358 32.19 4.45 10.54
N GLN A 359 31.54 5.37 9.85
CA GLN A 359 30.92 6.53 10.47
C GLN A 359 29.68 6.12 11.26
N ARG A 360 29.73 6.40 12.55
CA ARG A 360 28.61 6.26 13.47
C ARG A 360 27.45 7.12 12.97
N PHE A 361 26.34 6.49 12.65
CA PHE A 361 25.11 7.17 12.27
C PHE A 361 24.53 7.85 13.52
N ALA A 362 24.70 9.15 13.63
CA ALA A 362 23.95 9.96 14.59
C ALA A 362 22.61 10.32 13.96
N TRP A 363 21.52 9.97 14.64
CA TRP A 363 20.18 10.38 14.23
C TRP A 363 20.09 11.91 14.23
N GLY A 364 19.99 12.50 13.05
CA GLY A 364 19.86 13.94 12.89
C GLY A 364 20.83 14.58 11.90
N ASP A 365 21.88 13.89 11.49
CA ASP A 365 22.79 14.43 10.49
C ASP A 365 22.17 14.37 9.08
N SER A 366 22.20 15.52 8.43
CA SER A 366 21.64 15.72 7.10
C SER A 366 22.44 15.07 5.95
N ASP A 367 23.63 14.55 6.21
CA ASP A 367 24.46 13.86 5.23
C ASP A 367 24.94 12.50 5.80
N PRO A 368 24.14 11.43 5.59
CA PRO A 368 24.54 10.09 5.98
C PRO A 368 25.78 9.68 5.17
N GLY A 369 26.81 9.16 5.85
CA GLY A 369 28.00 8.58 5.22
C GLY A 369 27.66 7.48 4.20
N ASP A 370 28.67 6.99 3.48
CA ASP A 370 28.47 6.04 2.35
C ASP A 370 27.76 4.75 2.76
N LEU A 371 27.93 4.27 3.97
CA LEU A 371 27.15 3.14 4.51
C LEU A 371 25.67 3.45 4.61
N GLY A 372 25.30 4.66 5.05
CA GLY A 372 23.93 5.12 5.09
C GLY A 372 23.29 5.20 3.71
N ARG A 373 24.07 5.48 2.67
CA ARG A 373 23.58 5.48 1.27
C ARG A 373 23.43 4.07 0.73
N MET A 374 24.36 3.18 1.01
CA MET A 374 24.36 1.79 0.54
C MET A 374 23.11 1.03 0.98
N ARG A 375 22.62 1.24 2.19
CA ARG A 375 21.39 0.61 2.72
C ARG A 375 20.16 0.82 1.83
N TRP A 376 20.11 1.91 1.08
CA TRP A 376 18.98 2.22 0.19
C TRP A 376 18.85 1.28 -0.99
N PHE A 377 19.95 0.59 -1.32
CA PHE A 377 20.03 -0.35 -2.42
C PHE A 377 19.96 -1.82 -1.96
N LEU A 378 19.99 -2.07 -0.64
CA LEU A 378 19.84 -3.41 -0.08
C LEU A 378 18.38 -3.86 -0.17
N ARG A 379 18.19 -5.12 -0.54
CA ARG A 379 16.89 -5.81 -0.56
C ARG A 379 16.93 -6.99 0.40
N GLU A 380 16.16 -8.07 0.10
CA GLU A 380 16.11 -9.27 0.92
C GLU A 380 17.49 -9.95 1.07
N GLY A 381 17.63 -10.74 2.11
CA GLY A 381 18.78 -11.62 2.38
C GLY A 381 19.93 -10.98 3.13
N TRP A 382 19.87 -9.69 3.44
CA TRP A 382 20.86 -8.98 4.28
C TRP A 382 20.43 -8.93 5.74
N GLY A 383 21.40 -8.93 6.65
CA GLY A 383 21.15 -8.82 8.08
C GLY A 383 20.35 -7.57 8.45
N GLU A 384 19.47 -7.69 9.44
CA GLU A 384 18.58 -6.59 9.87
C GLU A 384 19.34 -5.29 10.17
N ARG A 385 20.52 -5.40 10.79
CA ARG A 385 21.35 -4.25 11.13
C ARG A 385 21.87 -3.48 9.91
N ALA A 386 22.04 -4.16 8.77
CA ALA A 386 22.49 -3.52 7.54
C ALA A 386 21.45 -2.52 7.01
N HIS A 387 20.16 -2.82 7.13
CA HIS A 387 19.08 -1.94 6.72
C HIS A 387 18.97 -0.66 7.56
N TYR A 388 19.46 -0.70 8.80
CA TYR A 388 19.49 0.48 9.66
C TYR A 388 20.82 1.26 9.59
N GLY A 389 21.76 0.83 8.74
CA GLY A 389 23.06 1.46 8.59
C GLY A 389 23.98 1.26 9.81
N THR A 390 23.67 0.26 10.66
CA THR A 390 24.46 -0.06 11.85
C THR A 390 25.02 -1.47 11.75
N GLY A 391 26.32 -1.59 11.53
CA GLY A 391 27.00 -2.88 11.49
C GLY A 391 27.42 -3.33 10.10
N GLU A 392 27.96 -4.54 10.03
CA GLU A 392 28.43 -5.14 8.79
C GLU A 392 27.24 -5.56 7.89
N ILE A 393 27.41 -5.46 6.58
CA ILE A 393 26.45 -5.91 5.61
C ILE A 393 26.77 -7.39 5.33
N VAL A 394 26.04 -8.25 6.02
CA VAL A 394 26.24 -9.71 5.97
C VAL A 394 25.02 -10.35 5.31
N MET A 395 25.26 -11.26 4.39
CA MET A 395 24.23 -12.10 3.80
C MET A 395 23.82 -13.15 4.84
N GLU A 396 22.57 -13.11 5.31
CA GLU A 396 22.09 -14.03 6.36
C GLU A 396 21.72 -15.41 5.80
N GLN A 397 21.19 -15.43 4.60
CA GLN A 397 20.83 -16.65 3.87
C GLN A 397 21.77 -16.83 2.70
N GLY A 398 21.74 -17.97 2.06
CA GLY A 398 22.60 -18.26 0.91
C GLY A 398 22.38 -17.36 -0.32
N GLN A 399 21.46 -16.39 -0.22
CA GLN A 399 21.13 -15.47 -1.30
C GLN A 399 20.76 -14.09 -0.73
N ALA A 400 21.18 -13.03 -1.43
CA ALA A 400 20.79 -11.66 -1.13
C ALA A 400 20.65 -10.83 -2.39
N ALA A 401 19.92 -9.71 -2.32
CA ALA A 401 19.64 -8.85 -3.47
C ALA A 401 20.00 -7.39 -3.24
N LEU A 402 20.37 -6.71 -4.34
CA LEU A 402 20.63 -5.27 -4.44
C LEU A 402 19.76 -4.66 -5.54
N ILE A 403 19.48 -3.37 -5.44
CA ILE A 403 18.84 -2.59 -6.50
C ILE A 403 19.89 -1.82 -7.30
N LEU A 404 19.73 -1.87 -8.61
CA LEU A 404 20.46 -1.06 -9.59
C LEU A 404 19.47 -0.16 -10.33
N PRO A 405 19.40 1.15 -10.00
CA PRO A 405 18.49 2.07 -10.66
C PRO A 405 19.07 2.58 -11.99
N CYS A 406 18.24 2.64 -13.03
CA CYS A 406 18.66 3.06 -14.37
C CYS A 406 17.61 3.92 -15.08
N PHE A 407 17.94 5.11 -15.57
CA PHE A 407 17.05 5.89 -16.42
C PHE A 407 17.03 5.38 -17.86
N ARG A 408 18.19 5.00 -18.38
CA ARG A 408 18.35 4.44 -19.72
C ARG A 408 19.23 3.20 -19.64
N PRO A 409 18.77 2.05 -20.14
CA PRO A 409 19.63 0.89 -20.30
C PRO A 409 20.88 1.20 -21.10
N ARG A 410 22.03 0.90 -20.55
CA ARG A 410 23.35 1.02 -21.19
C ARG A 410 24.27 -0.03 -20.61
N ASP A 411 25.35 -0.32 -21.29
CA ASP A 411 26.36 -1.22 -20.77
C ASP A 411 27.04 -0.59 -19.54
N LEU A 412 27.07 -1.36 -18.46
CA LEU A 412 27.62 -0.96 -17.17
C LEU A 412 28.59 -2.00 -16.65
N ASP A 413 29.60 -1.57 -15.92
CA ASP A 413 30.43 -2.42 -15.06
C ASP A 413 29.90 -2.38 -13.63
N LEU A 414 29.38 -3.51 -13.16
CA LEU A 414 29.02 -3.72 -11.75
C LEU A 414 30.29 -4.13 -10.99
N GLN A 415 30.67 -3.32 -10.02
CA GLN A 415 31.82 -3.58 -9.17
C GLN A 415 31.31 -4.02 -7.79
N LEU A 416 31.76 -5.18 -7.33
CA LEU A 416 31.44 -5.72 -6.03
C LEU A 416 32.73 -5.91 -5.23
N VAL A 417 32.74 -5.45 -3.99
CA VAL A 417 33.78 -5.76 -3.00
C VAL A 417 33.14 -6.66 -1.96
N THR A 418 33.48 -7.93 -1.99
CA THR A 418 32.85 -8.97 -1.17
C THR A 418 33.89 -9.82 -0.47
N GLU A 419 33.53 -10.34 0.70
CA GLU A 419 34.23 -11.41 1.38
C GLU A 419 33.32 -12.63 1.41
N PRO A 420 33.43 -13.56 0.44
CA PRO A 420 32.65 -14.79 0.47
C PRO A 420 33.07 -15.66 1.66
N PRO A 421 32.20 -16.57 2.14
CA PRO A 421 32.57 -17.55 3.13
C PRO A 421 33.74 -18.40 2.65
N PRO A 422 34.58 -18.95 3.55
CA PRO A 422 35.69 -19.80 3.17
C PRO A 422 35.25 -20.96 2.23
N GLY A 423 35.92 -21.06 1.09
CA GLY A 423 35.62 -22.07 0.09
C GLY A 423 34.38 -21.89 -0.76
N ALA A 424 33.60 -20.79 -0.55
CA ALA A 424 32.45 -20.50 -1.34
C ALA A 424 32.75 -19.48 -2.45
N THR A 425 32.01 -19.56 -3.55
CA THR A 425 31.92 -18.52 -4.59
C THR A 425 30.58 -17.81 -4.49
N LEU A 426 30.48 -16.61 -5.03
CA LEU A 426 29.23 -15.87 -5.15
C LEU A 426 28.87 -15.72 -6.61
N ALA A 427 27.80 -16.38 -7.03
CA ALA A 427 27.21 -16.16 -8.34
C ALA A 427 26.44 -14.84 -8.35
N VAL A 428 26.59 -14.08 -9.44
CA VAL A 428 25.94 -12.78 -9.64
C VAL A 428 24.97 -12.90 -10.80
N ALA A 429 23.72 -12.50 -10.56
CA ALA A 429 22.69 -12.41 -11.58
C ALA A 429 22.07 -11.01 -11.62
N VAL A 430 21.68 -10.55 -12.79
CA VAL A 430 20.94 -9.31 -13.00
C VAL A 430 19.60 -9.64 -13.62
N ASN A 431 18.51 -9.23 -12.95
CA ASN A 431 17.14 -9.53 -13.35
C ASN A 431 16.92 -11.04 -13.63
N GLY A 432 17.52 -11.89 -12.79
CA GLY A 432 17.43 -13.35 -12.87
C GLY A 432 18.35 -14.00 -13.92
N ARG A 433 19.14 -13.22 -14.67
CA ARG A 433 20.11 -13.75 -15.64
C ARG A 433 21.52 -13.72 -15.08
N PRO A 434 22.26 -14.83 -15.08
CA PRO A 434 23.62 -14.89 -14.58
C PRO A 434 24.55 -13.99 -15.42
N VAL A 435 25.41 -13.22 -14.74
CA VAL A 435 26.36 -12.30 -15.37
C VAL A 435 27.81 -12.54 -14.95
N GLY A 436 28.03 -13.26 -13.85
CA GLY A 436 29.37 -13.57 -13.39
C GLY A 436 29.38 -14.34 -12.08
N GLU A 437 30.59 -14.71 -11.64
CA GLU A 437 30.84 -15.42 -10.39
C GLU A 437 32.16 -14.93 -9.77
N THR A 438 32.22 -14.84 -8.45
CA THR A 438 33.46 -14.50 -7.73
C THR A 438 34.35 -15.73 -7.65
N SER A 439 35.66 -15.53 -7.78
CA SER A 439 36.63 -16.57 -7.37
C SER A 439 36.70 -16.66 -5.84
N PRO A 440 36.96 -17.84 -5.25
CA PRO A 440 37.18 -17.97 -3.82
C PRO A 440 38.32 -17.06 -3.36
N GLY A 441 38.04 -16.23 -2.31
CA GLY A 441 39.04 -15.30 -1.77
C GLY A 441 39.22 -13.99 -2.57
N ALA A 442 38.50 -13.77 -3.68
CA ALA A 442 38.59 -12.53 -4.44
C ALA A 442 37.89 -11.38 -3.70
N GLY A 443 38.64 -10.38 -3.26
CA GLY A 443 38.10 -9.20 -2.57
C GLY A 443 37.35 -8.23 -3.47
N ARG A 444 37.51 -8.30 -4.80
CA ARG A 444 36.86 -7.42 -5.76
C ARG A 444 36.47 -8.19 -7.03
N LEU A 445 35.23 -8.01 -7.45
CA LEU A 445 34.72 -8.53 -8.71
C LEU A 445 34.22 -7.35 -9.56
N VAL A 446 34.56 -7.36 -10.85
CA VAL A 446 33.96 -6.46 -11.84
C VAL A 446 33.21 -7.32 -12.84
N VAL A 447 31.92 -7.07 -12.96
CA VAL A 447 31.00 -7.82 -13.83
C VAL A 447 30.43 -6.90 -14.90
N PRO A 448 30.67 -7.18 -16.19
CA PRO A 448 29.99 -6.45 -17.24
C PRO A 448 28.50 -6.77 -17.26
N VAL A 449 27.67 -5.75 -17.23
CA VAL A 449 26.20 -5.85 -17.30
C VAL A 449 25.74 -5.22 -18.63
N PRO A 450 25.42 -6.05 -19.64
CA PRO A 450 24.94 -5.54 -20.92
C PRO A 450 23.62 -4.77 -20.80
N ALA A 451 23.46 -3.73 -21.60
CA ALA A 451 22.23 -2.93 -21.68
C ALA A 451 20.97 -3.80 -21.90
N ALA A 452 21.12 -4.89 -22.66
CA ALA A 452 20.02 -5.82 -22.95
C ALA A 452 19.46 -6.56 -21.72
N LEU A 453 20.20 -6.56 -20.59
CA LEU A 453 19.74 -7.12 -19.33
C LEU A 453 19.06 -6.10 -18.42
N LEU A 454 19.13 -4.82 -18.78
CA LEU A 454 18.63 -3.73 -17.95
C LEU A 454 17.29 -3.20 -18.45
N PHE A 455 16.47 -2.79 -17.53
CA PHE A 455 15.20 -2.11 -17.78
C PHE A 455 15.28 -0.68 -17.23
N ARG A 456 14.45 0.18 -17.76
CA ARG A 456 14.28 1.52 -17.20
C ARG A 456 13.58 1.40 -15.84
N GLY A 457 14.18 1.96 -14.79
CA GLY A 457 13.71 1.84 -13.42
C GLY A 457 14.70 1.05 -12.55
N ASP A 458 14.19 0.38 -11.54
CA ASP A 458 14.96 -0.48 -10.66
C ASP A 458 15.22 -1.83 -11.32
N ASN A 459 16.47 -2.28 -11.28
CA ASN A 459 16.88 -3.62 -11.67
C ASN A 459 17.37 -4.36 -10.44
N VAL A 460 17.19 -5.67 -10.39
CA VAL A 460 17.57 -6.51 -9.25
C VAL A 460 18.88 -7.23 -9.55
N VAL A 461 19.88 -6.98 -8.71
CA VAL A 461 21.14 -7.75 -8.69
C VAL A 461 21.05 -8.76 -7.58
N THR A 462 21.15 -10.03 -7.90
CA THR A 462 21.12 -11.14 -6.94
C THR A 462 22.53 -11.69 -6.76
N LEU A 463 22.92 -11.89 -5.50
CA LEU A 463 24.13 -12.60 -5.09
C LEU A 463 23.72 -13.92 -4.47
N ALA A 464 24.28 -15.03 -4.92
CA ALA A 464 23.98 -16.37 -4.41
C ALA A 464 25.28 -17.09 -4.05
N SER A 465 25.35 -17.64 -2.84
CA SER A 465 26.49 -18.45 -2.39
C SER A 465 26.41 -19.85 -2.98
N SER A 466 27.51 -20.37 -3.52
CA SER A 466 27.59 -21.72 -4.05
C SER A 466 27.35 -22.81 -3.00
N THR A 467 27.58 -22.50 -1.74
CA THR A 467 27.33 -23.42 -0.63
C THR A 467 25.91 -23.37 -0.09
N GLY A 468 25.10 -22.41 -0.55
CA GLY A 468 23.77 -22.12 0.01
C GLY A 468 23.81 -21.58 1.46
N ALA A 469 24.99 -21.37 2.03
CA ALA A 469 25.17 -20.81 3.36
C ALA A 469 25.25 -19.28 3.32
N GLY A 470 24.77 -18.61 4.37
CA GLY A 470 25.00 -17.21 4.64
C GLY A 470 26.44 -16.91 5.06
N GLY A 471 26.70 -15.68 5.46
CA GLY A 471 27.99 -15.25 6.00
C GLY A 471 28.87 -14.47 5.01
N ALA A 472 28.47 -14.34 3.73
CA ALA A 472 29.16 -13.45 2.81
C ALA A 472 29.01 -11.99 3.27
N ARG A 473 30.10 -11.24 3.24
CA ARG A 473 30.10 -9.82 3.61
C ARG A 473 30.22 -8.96 2.36
N LEU A 474 29.39 -7.93 2.27
CA LEU A 474 29.48 -6.91 1.24
C LEU A 474 30.23 -5.70 1.80
N ARG A 475 31.43 -5.44 1.26
CA ARG A 475 32.29 -4.31 1.66
C ARG A 475 32.07 -3.08 0.79
N GLY A 476 31.43 -3.23 -0.34
CA GLY A 476 31.10 -2.15 -1.23
C GLY A 476 30.51 -2.63 -2.55
N PHE A 477 29.80 -1.75 -3.20
CA PHE A 477 29.41 -1.97 -4.58
C PHE A 477 29.46 -0.66 -5.37
N GLY A 478 29.65 -0.76 -6.67
CA GLY A 478 29.72 0.37 -7.53
C GLY A 478 29.19 0.04 -8.94
N LEU A 479 28.89 1.10 -9.66
CA LEU A 479 28.44 1.05 -11.03
C LEU A 479 29.24 2.06 -11.82
N ALA A 480 29.78 1.66 -12.94
CA ALA A 480 30.46 2.53 -13.88
C ALA A 480 29.94 2.28 -15.30
N PRO A 481 29.93 3.28 -16.18
CA PRO A 481 29.75 3.02 -17.60
C PRO A 481 30.82 2.04 -18.08
N ALA A 482 30.42 1.04 -18.87
CA ALA A 482 31.38 0.14 -19.50
C ALA A 482 32.34 0.94 -20.40
N ARG A 483 33.61 0.60 -20.37
CA ARG A 483 34.65 1.24 -21.15
C ARG A 483 34.67 0.74 -22.57
#